data_07f92c135399332a107201e7c54e27c6
#
_entry.id   07f92c135399332a107201e7c54e27c6
#
_cell.length_a   1.000
_cell.length_b   1.000
_cell.length_c   1.000
_cell.angle_alpha   90.00
_cell.angle_beta   90.00
_cell.angle_gamma   90.00
#
_symmetry.space_group_name_H-M   'P 1'
#
loop_
_entity.id
_entity.type
_entity.pdbx_description
1 polymer ?
#
loop_
_entity_poly.entity_id
_entity_poly.type
_entity_poly.pdbx_seq_one_letter_code
_entity_poly.pdbx_strand_id
1 'polypeptide(L)'
;APKSKRESLKIYADNKESYFQVKYMEITMRGNDGVTMEKRGDVIMLKNVTEFQELDTAKTTFISTVSHELKTPISAIMMSLQLLEDKRVGGLNPEQEELSRSIKENSERLLSITGELLNMTQVESGKLQLKPKITKPIELIDYAIKANRVQAEKFGIQVEVDYPEKIGKLFVDSEKIAWVLTNLLSNAVKYSPEGSEIIVTVEDLGEK
;
A
#
# COMPACT_ATOMS: atom_id res chain seq x y z
N ALA A 1 12.05 -21.14 0.32
CA ALA A 1 13.38 -20.49 0.32
C ALA A 1 13.20 -19.08 0.88
N PRO A 2 13.95 -18.67 1.93
CA PRO A 2 13.84 -17.32 2.47
C PRO A 2 14.30 -16.34 1.38
N LYS A 3 13.44 -15.35 1.06
CA LYS A 3 13.85 -14.19 0.27
C LYS A 3 14.94 -13.49 1.08
N SER A 4 16.20 -13.72 0.75
CA SER A 4 17.31 -12.99 1.36
C SER A 4 17.03 -11.51 1.15
N LYS A 5 16.91 -10.78 2.26
CA LYS A 5 16.95 -9.33 2.27
C LYS A 5 18.16 -8.93 1.43
N ARG A 6 17.95 -8.29 0.30
CA ARG A 6 19.02 -7.79 -0.57
C ARG A 6 19.66 -6.60 0.14
N GLU A 7 20.47 -6.89 1.13
CA GLU A 7 21.26 -5.86 1.79
C GLU A 7 22.34 -5.41 0.79
N SER A 8 22.22 -4.18 0.32
CA SER A 8 23.30 -3.56 -0.44
C SER A 8 24.38 -3.12 0.54
N LEU A 9 25.60 -3.53 0.28
CA LEU A 9 26.76 -3.05 1.01
C LEU A 9 27.05 -1.62 0.58
N LYS A 10 27.07 -0.69 1.53
CA LYS A 10 27.42 0.71 1.31
C LYS A 10 28.91 0.89 1.57
N ILE A 11 29.64 1.31 0.56
CA ILE A 11 31.07 1.58 0.64
C ILE A 11 31.27 3.07 0.37
N TYR A 12 31.99 3.73 1.25
CA TYR A 12 32.40 5.11 1.09
C TYR A 12 33.88 5.16 0.70
N ALA A 13 34.17 5.54 -0.55
CA ALA A 13 35.51 5.68 -1.08
C ALA A 13 35.55 6.91 -2.00
N ASP A 14 36.71 7.60 -2.03
CA ASP A 14 36.97 8.78 -2.86
C ASP A 14 35.92 9.89 -2.73
N ASN A 15 35.49 10.16 -1.50
CA ASN A 15 34.41 11.10 -1.18
C ASN A 15 33.04 10.77 -1.86
N LYS A 16 32.85 9.53 -2.30
CA LYS A 16 31.62 9.08 -2.96
C LYS A 16 31.08 7.84 -2.28
N GLU A 17 29.76 7.83 -2.05
CA GLU A 17 29.06 6.64 -1.61
C GLU A 17 28.75 5.74 -2.81
N SER A 18 29.06 4.45 -2.67
CA SER A 18 28.77 3.45 -3.68
C SER A 18 28.05 2.27 -3.06
N TYR A 19 27.04 1.77 -3.75
CA TYR A 19 26.20 0.66 -3.30
C TYR A 19 26.54 -0.60 -4.09
N PHE A 20 26.80 -1.70 -3.38
CA PHE A 20 27.12 -2.98 -3.99
C PHE A 20 26.14 -4.05 -3.52
N GLN A 21 25.59 -4.78 -4.47
CA GLN A 21 24.84 -5.99 -4.17
C GLN A 21 25.83 -7.14 -4.03
N VAL A 22 25.79 -7.84 -2.89
CA VAL A 22 26.65 -8.99 -2.61
C VAL A 22 25.89 -10.26 -2.97
N LYS A 23 26.50 -11.11 -3.79
CA LYS A 23 26.01 -12.46 -4.08
C LYS A 23 27.05 -13.46 -3.65
N TYR A 24 26.63 -14.40 -2.83
CA TYR A 24 27.47 -15.48 -2.33
C TYR A 24 27.14 -16.80 -3.05
N MET A 25 28.15 -17.50 -3.50
CA MET A 25 28.01 -18.80 -4.15
C MET A 25 29.07 -19.78 -3.66
N GLU A 26 28.66 -21.00 -3.33
CA GLU A 26 29.60 -22.05 -2.99
C GLU A 26 30.01 -22.83 -4.24
N ILE A 27 31.30 -23.09 -4.40
CA ILE A 27 31.80 -23.98 -5.43
C ILE A 27 31.89 -25.38 -4.82
N THR A 28 31.14 -26.30 -5.38
CA THR A 28 31.18 -27.72 -5.00
C THR A 28 31.69 -28.53 -6.17
N MET A 29 32.55 -29.54 -5.89
CA MET A 29 33.03 -30.52 -6.89
C MET A 29 32.67 -31.93 -6.42
N ARG A 30 32.52 -32.85 -7.35
CA ARG A 30 32.34 -34.26 -7.01
C ARG A 30 33.63 -34.78 -6.37
N GLY A 31 33.49 -35.42 -5.22
CA GLY A 31 34.59 -36.10 -4.55
C GLY A 31 35.14 -37.28 -5.36
N ASN A 32 36.27 -37.83 -4.93
CA ASN A 32 36.91 -38.95 -5.60
C ASN A 32 36.07 -40.25 -5.63
N ASP A 33 35.03 -40.33 -4.81
CA ASP A 33 34.04 -41.40 -4.78
C ASP A 33 32.95 -41.26 -5.86
N GLY A 34 32.92 -40.16 -6.59
CA GLY A 34 31.95 -39.84 -7.65
C GLY A 34 30.52 -39.58 -7.17
N VAL A 35 30.26 -39.66 -5.84
CA VAL A 35 28.94 -39.55 -5.23
C VAL A 35 28.80 -38.33 -4.33
N THR A 36 29.83 -38.05 -3.51
CA THR A 36 29.80 -36.92 -2.57
C THR A 36 30.14 -35.61 -3.26
N MET A 37 29.48 -34.53 -2.84
CA MET A 37 29.80 -33.16 -3.26
C MET A 37 30.64 -32.47 -2.19
N GLU A 38 31.89 -32.23 -2.50
CA GLU A 38 32.82 -31.54 -1.58
C GLU A 38 32.87 -30.04 -1.90
N LYS A 39 32.78 -29.22 -0.85
CA LYS A 39 32.98 -27.78 -0.97
C LYS A 39 34.45 -27.49 -1.25
N ARG A 40 34.74 -26.82 -2.37
CA ARG A 40 36.11 -26.45 -2.80
C ARG A 40 36.44 -24.99 -2.59
N GLY A 41 35.40 -24.15 -2.43
CA GLY A 41 35.63 -22.72 -2.20
C GLY A 41 34.34 -21.94 -2.20
N ASP A 42 34.49 -20.65 -2.00
CA ASP A 42 33.44 -19.66 -2.00
C ASP A 42 33.73 -18.56 -3.02
N VAL A 43 32.69 -18.12 -3.75
CA VAL A 43 32.75 -16.97 -4.64
C VAL A 43 31.88 -15.88 -4.08
N ILE A 44 32.46 -14.70 -3.90
CA ILE A 44 31.74 -13.48 -3.54
C ILE A 44 31.72 -12.58 -4.77
N MET A 45 30.52 -12.33 -5.30
CA MET A 45 30.32 -11.41 -6.41
C MET A 45 29.79 -10.08 -5.87
N LEU A 46 30.48 -8.98 -6.20
CA LEU A 46 30.08 -7.63 -5.90
C LEU A 46 29.60 -6.96 -7.19
N LYS A 47 28.31 -6.62 -7.26
CA LYS A 47 27.74 -5.86 -8.37
C LYS A 47 27.52 -4.43 -7.93
N ASN A 48 28.14 -3.47 -8.60
CA ASN A 48 27.86 -2.05 -8.37
C ASN A 48 26.43 -1.74 -8.81
N VAL A 49 25.61 -1.24 -7.89
CA VAL A 49 24.21 -0.88 -8.11
C VAL A 49 23.94 0.59 -7.73
N THR A 50 24.98 1.42 -7.64
CA THR A 50 24.89 2.81 -7.19
C THR A 50 23.93 3.61 -8.03
N GLU A 51 24.10 3.61 -9.35
CA GLU A 51 23.25 4.35 -10.29
C GLU A 51 21.76 3.93 -10.16
N PHE A 52 21.52 2.63 -10.07
CA PHE A 52 20.17 2.09 -9.86
C PHE A 52 19.56 2.57 -8.54
N GLN A 53 20.36 2.54 -7.46
CA GLN A 53 19.91 2.96 -6.13
C GLN A 53 19.67 4.48 -6.05
N GLU A 54 20.52 5.27 -6.69
CA GLU A 54 20.33 6.73 -6.79
C GLU A 54 19.07 7.07 -7.58
N LEU A 55 18.83 6.42 -8.71
CA LEU A 55 17.64 6.62 -9.53
C LEU A 55 16.36 6.21 -8.78
N ASP A 56 16.37 5.07 -8.10
CA ASP A 56 15.22 4.59 -7.31
C ASP A 56 14.91 5.56 -6.15
N THR A 57 15.96 6.06 -5.49
CA THR A 57 15.82 7.06 -4.42
C THR A 57 15.29 8.39 -4.96
N ALA A 58 15.80 8.86 -6.09
CA ALA A 58 15.33 10.09 -6.75
C ALA A 58 13.85 9.96 -7.18
N LYS A 59 13.48 8.82 -7.78
CA LYS A 59 12.09 8.50 -8.15
C LYS A 59 11.16 8.57 -6.94
N THR A 60 11.54 7.88 -5.84
CA THR A 60 10.74 7.83 -4.61
C THR A 60 10.57 9.22 -3.98
N THR A 61 11.66 9.99 -3.92
CA THR A 61 11.65 11.35 -3.38
C THR A 61 10.79 12.27 -4.24
N PHE A 62 10.92 12.20 -5.56
CA PHE A 62 10.10 12.98 -6.49
C PHE A 62 8.61 12.71 -6.30
N ILE A 63 8.20 11.45 -6.28
CA ILE A 63 6.78 11.07 -6.11
C ILE A 63 6.26 11.53 -4.74
N SER A 64 7.05 11.38 -3.68
CA SER A 64 6.69 11.85 -2.34
C SER A 64 6.46 13.36 -2.31
N THR A 65 7.38 14.12 -2.92
CA THR A 65 7.28 15.58 -2.99
C THR A 65 6.06 15.99 -3.79
N VAL A 66 5.87 15.44 -5.00
CA VAL A 66 4.69 15.77 -5.85
C VAL A 66 3.39 15.46 -5.12
N SER A 67 3.30 14.30 -4.44
CA SER A 67 2.09 13.94 -3.68
C SER A 67 1.80 14.94 -2.56
N HIS A 68 2.82 15.41 -1.87
CA HIS A 68 2.68 16.43 -0.82
C HIS A 68 2.25 17.80 -1.39
N GLU A 69 2.89 18.22 -2.47
CA GLU A 69 2.61 19.49 -3.15
C GLU A 69 1.23 19.52 -3.81
N LEU A 70 0.69 18.37 -4.24
CA LEU A 70 -0.67 18.27 -4.75
C LEU A 70 -1.72 18.22 -3.64
N LYS A 71 -1.42 17.60 -2.49
CA LYS A 71 -2.38 17.49 -1.39
C LYS A 71 -2.82 18.86 -0.85
N THR A 72 -1.89 19.79 -0.72
CA THR A 72 -2.15 21.11 -0.16
C THR A 72 -3.17 21.93 -0.99
N PRO A 73 -2.99 22.15 -2.32
CA PRO A 73 -3.96 22.88 -3.11
C PRO A 73 -5.30 22.14 -3.24
N ILE A 74 -5.32 20.82 -3.32
CA ILE A 74 -6.57 20.06 -3.37
C ILE A 74 -7.33 20.21 -2.04
N SER A 75 -6.65 20.17 -0.90
CA SER A 75 -7.29 20.41 0.40
C SER A 75 -7.86 21.83 0.51
N ALA A 76 -7.20 22.82 -0.07
CA ALA A 76 -7.70 24.20 -0.15
C ALA A 76 -8.97 24.29 -1.02
N ILE A 77 -9.01 23.58 -2.16
CA ILE A 77 -10.19 23.48 -3.01
C ILE A 77 -11.36 22.86 -2.23
N MET A 78 -11.12 21.76 -1.53
CA MET A 78 -12.13 21.08 -0.71
C MET A 78 -12.70 22.00 0.40
N MET A 79 -11.81 22.75 1.06
CA MET A 79 -12.23 23.73 2.07
C MET A 79 -13.05 24.87 1.48
N SER A 80 -12.69 25.35 0.29
CA SER A 80 -13.45 26.39 -0.42
C SER A 80 -14.84 25.89 -0.81
N LEU A 81 -14.96 24.65 -1.27
CA LEU A 81 -16.26 24.02 -1.55
C LEU A 81 -17.13 23.89 -0.31
N GLN A 82 -16.55 23.47 0.83
CA GLN A 82 -17.30 23.42 2.09
C GLN A 82 -17.84 24.77 2.52
N LEU A 83 -17.09 25.84 2.28
CA LEU A 83 -17.55 27.22 2.55
C LEU A 83 -18.65 27.64 1.58
N LEU A 84 -18.55 27.28 0.30
CA LEU A 84 -19.59 27.55 -0.70
C LEU A 84 -20.90 26.83 -0.40
N GLU A 85 -20.82 25.59 0.13
CA GLU A 85 -22.00 24.79 0.52
C GLU A 85 -22.60 25.22 1.87
N ASP A 86 -21.93 26.10 2.63
CA ASP A 86 -22.45 26.62 3.89
C ASP A 86 -23.60 27.62 3.64
N LYS A 87 -24.77 27.29 4.11
CA LYS A 87 -25.98 28.12 3.99
C LYS A 87 -25.83 29.57 4.50
N ARG A 88 -24.83 29.81 5.37
CA ARG A 88 -24.53 31.16 5.89
C ARG A 88 -23.89 32.07 4.85
N VAL A 89 -23.26 31.49 3.84
CA VAL A 89 -22.63 32.25 2.72
C VAL A 89 -23.66 32.58 1.64
N GLY A 90 -24.69 31.76 1.49
CA GLY A 90 -25.77 31.89 0.52
C GLY A 90 -26.23 30.53 -0.01
N GLY A 91 -27.41 30.49 -0.58
CA GLY A 91 -27.90 29.26 -1.23
C GLY A 91 -27.30 29.13 -2.63
N LEU A 92 -26.86 27.92 -2.99
CA LEU A 92 -26.49 27.60 -4.36
C LEU A 92 -27.76 27.31 -5.18
N ASN A 93 -27.74 27.68 -6.46
CA ASN A 93 -28.76 27.22 -7.39
C ASN A 93 -28.47 25.75 -7.81
N PRO A 94 -29.43 25.05 -8.43
CA PRO A 94 -29.25 23.63 -8.79
C PRO A 94 -28.03 23.34 -9.67
N GLU A 95 -27.69 24.23 -10.60
CA GLU A 95 -26.53 24.08 -11.47
C GLU A 95 -25.23 24.27 -10.67
N GLN A 96 -25.20 25.21 -9.73
CA GLN A 96 -24.06 25.44 -8.85
C GLN A 96 -23.83 24.26 -7.88
N GLU A 97 -24.91 23.66 -7.38
CA GLU A 97 -24.84 22.44 -6.55
C GLU A 97 -24.25 21.26 -7.32
N GLU A 98 -24.64 21.09 -8.59
CA GLU A 98 -24.10 20.05 -9.46
C GLU A 98 -22.61 20.25 -9.75
N LEU A 99 -22.21 21.48 -10.07
CA LEU A 99 -20.81 21.86 -10.29
C LEU A 99 -19.97 21.67 -9.02
N SER A 100 -20.46 22.11 -7.86
CA SER A 100 -19.81 21.93 -6.56
C SER A 100 -19.57 20.45 -6.29
N ARG A 101 -20.59 19.62 -6.49
CA ARG A 101 -20.48 18.16 -6.33
C ARG A 101 -19.43 17.55 -7.26
N SER A 102 -19.46 17.92 -8.54
CA SER A 102 -18.48 17.44 -9.53
C SER A 102 -17.03 17.82 -9.15
N ILE A 103 -16.81 19.04 -8.71
CA ILE A 103 -15.47 19.50 -8.27
C ILE A 103 -15.03 18.70 -7.03
N LYS A 104 -15.93 18.49 -6.08
CA LYS A 104 -15.67 17.71 -4.87
C LYS A 104 -15.25 16.27 -5.19
N GLU A 105 -16.05 15.56 -6.00
CA GLU A 105 -15.78 14.18 -6.41
C GLU A 105 -14.43 14.07 -7.13
N ASN A 106 -14.11 14.99 -8.03
CA ASN A 106 -12.82 14.99 -8.73
C ASN A 106 -11.65 15.30 -7.78
N SER A 107 -11.84 16.22 -6.82
CA SER A 107 -10.83 16.53 -5.81
C SER A 107 -10.55 15.36 -4.89
N GLU A 108 -11.58 14.67 -4.42
CA GLU A 108 -11.47 13.44 -3.63
C GLU A 108 -10.75 12.33 -4.41
N ARG A 109 -11.08 12.18 -5.68
CA ARG A 109 -10.41 11.23 -6.58
C ARG A 109 -8.92 11.53 -6.74
N LEU A 110 -8.55 12.79 -6.91
CA LEU A 110 -7.13 13.21 -7.01
C LEU A 110 -6.38 12.93 -5.70
N LEU A 111 -6.99 13.18 -4.54
CA LEU A 111 -6.39 12.84 -3.24
C LEU A 111 -6.18 11.33 -3.09
N SER A 112 -7.13 10.51 -3.53
CA SER A 112 -6.99 9.05 -3.51
C SER A 112 -5.82 8.61 -4.38
N ILE A 113 -5.76 9.04 -5.64
CA ILE A 113 -4.69 8.68 -6.59
C ILE A 113 -3.31 9.08 -6.05
N THR A 114 -3.17 10.29 -5.52
CA THR A 114 -1.89 10.75 -4.95
C THR A 114 -1.48 9.93 -3.73
N GLY A 115 -2.43 9.55 -2.88
CA GLY A 115 -2.21 8.68 -1.73
C GLY A 115 -1.77 7.26 -2.14
N GLU A 116 -2.44 6.68 -3.13
CA GLU A 116 -2.11 5.35 -3.67
C GLU A 116 -0.70 5.34 -4.28
N LEU A 117 -0.35 6.35 -5.08
CA LEU A 117 0.96 6.48 -5.69
C LEU A 117 2.07 6.58 -4.65
N LEU A 118 1.85 7.35 -3.57
CA LEU A 118 2.80 7.46 -2.47
C LEU A 118 2.97 6.13 -1.72
N ASN A 119 1.87 5.43 -1.42
CA ASN A 119 1.92 4.13 -0.76
C ASN A 119 2.66 3.10 -1.63
N MET A 120 2.36 3.05 -2.93
CA MET A 120 3.02 2.14 -3.87
C MET A 120 4.54 2.36 -3.90
N THR A 121 4.99 3.60 -3.98
CA THR A 121 6.43 3.91 -3.99
C THR A 121 7.13 3.58 -2.68
N GLN A 122 6.45 3.74 -1.53
CA GLN A 122 6.99 3.32 -0.23
C GLN A 122 7.15 1.80 -0.13
N VAL A 123 6.22 1.04 -0.71
CA VAL A 123 6.30 -0.43 -0.78
C VAL A 123 7.44 -0.87 -1.71
N GLU A 124 7.51 -0.31 -2.94
CA GLU A 124 8.55 -0.65 -3.92
C GLU A 124 9.96 -0.38 -3.39
N SER A 125 10.17 0.76 -2.75
CA SER A 125 11.47 1.15 -2.19
C SER A 125 11.83 0.43 -0.88
N GLY A 126 10.92 -0.38 -0.32
CA GLY A 126 11.12 -1.03 0.97
C GLY A 126 11.21 -0.06 2.16
N LYS A 127 10.85 1.20 1.95
CA LYS A 127 10.87 2.27 2.97
C LYS A 127 9.58 2.37 3.77
N LEU A 128 8.64 1.44 3.55
CA LEU A 128 7.39 1.40 4.29
C LEU A 128 7.67 1.15 5.77
N GLN A 129 7.47 2.16 6.59
CA GLN A 129 7.56 2.05 8.04
C GLN A 129 6.18 1.63 8.58
N LEU A 130 6.11 0.42 9.12
CA LEU A 130 4.92 -0.07 9.79
C LEU A 130 4.90 0.39 11.24
N LYS A 131 3.71 0.77 11.73
CA LYS A 131 3.44 1.13 13.13
C LYS A 131 2.45 0.12 13.73
N PRO A 132 2.91 -1.11 14.03
CA PRO A 132 2.03 -2.16 14.51
C PRO A 132 1.50 -1.85 15.90
N LYS A 133 0.22 -2.14 16.11
CA LYS A 133 -0.48 -2.05 17.39
C LYS A 133 -1.46 -3.22 17.53
N ILE A 134 -1.82 -3.53 18.78
CA ILE A 134 -2.82 -4.56 19.04
C ILE A 134 -4.17 -4.07 18.53
N THR A 135 -4.75 -4.80 17.58
CA THR A 135 -5.98 -4.42 16.87
C THR A 135 -6.91 -5.62 16.78
N LYS A 136 -8.21 -5.40 16.85
CA LYS A 136 -9.21 -6.43 16.59
C LYS A 136 -9.49 -6.52 15.10
N PRO A 137 -9.42 -7.71 14.47
CA PRO A 137 -9.67 -7.86 13.03
C PRO A 137 -11.02 -7.31 12.60
N ILE A 138 -12.05 -7.54 13.40
CA ILE A 138 -13.41 -7.12 13.07
C ILE A 138 -13.55 -5.60 12.93
N GLU A 139 -12.82 -4.81 13.74
CA GLU A 139 -12.85 -3.35 13.66
C GLU A 139 -12.29 -2.84 12.32
N LEU A 140 -11.33 -3.57 11.73
CA LEU A 140 -10.73 -3.25 10.42
C LEU A 140 -11.70 -3.60 9.29
N ILE A 141 -12.38 -4.72 9.40
CA ILE A 141 -13.39 -5.18 8.44
C ILE A 141 -14.57 -4.24 8.43
N ASP A 142 -15.12 -3.93 9.60
CA ASP A 142 -16.23 -2.98 9.76
C ASP A 142 -15.89 -1.61 9.16
N TYR A 143 -14.65 -1.14 9.35
CA TYR A 143 -14.19 0.10 8.75
C TYR A 143 -14.22 0.01 7.22
N ALA A 144 -13.69 -1.07 6.64
CA ALA A 144 -13.66 -1.26 5.19
C ALA A 144 -15.07 -1.36 4.59
N ILE A 145 -16.00 -2.04 5.27
CA ILE A 145 -17.40 -2.15 4.85
C ILE A 145 -18.08 -0.78 4.88
N LYS A 146 -17.92 -0.03 5.96
CA LYS A 146 -18.48 1.32 6.09
C LYS A 146 -17.96 2.26 5.01
N ALA A 147 -16.68 2.18 4.68
CA ALA A 147 -16.05 2.98 3.64
C ALA A 147 -16.62 2.70 2.24
N ASN A 148 -17.06 1.47 1.97
CA ASN A 148 -17.60 1.06 0.67
C ASN A 148 -19.13 0.99 0.62
N ARG A 149 -19.82 1.28 1.73
CA ARG A 149 -21.27 1.09 1.88
C ARG A 149 -22.09 1.82 0.82
N VAL A 150 -21.82 3.10 0.61
CA VAL A 150 -22.58 3.93 -0.35
C VAL A 150 -22.47 3.36 -1.77
N GLN A 151 -21.28 2.89 -2.13
CA GLN A 151 -21.05 2.32 -3.45
C GLN A 151 -21.72 0.94 -3.59
N ALA A 152 -21.64 0.09 -2.57
CA ALA A 152 -22.32 -1.20 -2.56
C ALA A 152 -23.86 -1.02 -2.67
N GLU A 153 -24.45 -0.12 -1.88
CA GLU A 153 -25.87 0.22 -1.92
C GLU A 153 -26.30 0.73 -3.32
N LYS A 154 -25.46 1.56 -3.97
CA LYS A 154 -25.73 2.07 -5.32
C LYS A 154 -25.88 0.95 -6.37
N PHE A 155 -25.11 -0.12 -6.24
CA PHE A 155 -25.15 -1.29 -7.12
C PHE A 155 -26.03 -2.42 -6.58
N GLY A 156 -26.75 -2.21 -5.47
CA GLY A 156 -27.61 -3.24 -4.85
C GLY A 156 -26.83 -4.44 -4.31
N ILE A 157 -25.51 -4.28 -4.04
CA ILE A 157 -24.63 -5.35 -3.58
C ILE A 157 -24.73 -5.47 -2.07
N GLN A 158 -24.97 -6.69 -1.58
CA GLN A 158 -24.97 -7.01 -0.16
C GLN A 158 -23.56 -7.49 0.24
N VAL A 159 -23.08 -7.02 1.40
CA VAL A 159 -21.78 -7.44 1.95
C VAL A 159 -22.04 -8.14 3.26
N GLU A 160 -21.75 -9.43 3.31
CA GLU A 160 -21.85 -10.26 4.51
C GLU A 160 -20.47 -10.58 5.07
N VAL A 161 -20.42 -10.75 6.40
CA VAL A 161 -19.16 -11.11 7.08
C VAL A 161 -19.39 -12.39 7.85
N ASP A 162 -18.59 -13.41 7.51
CA ASP A 162 -18.55 -14.68 8.21
C ASP A 162 -17.28 -14.78 9.04
N TYR A 163 -17.44 -14.91 10.36
CA TYR A 163 -16.31 -15.01 11.29
C TYR A 163 -16.65 -15.88 12.51
N PRO A 164 -15.66 -16.58 13.10
CA PRO A 164 -15.86 -17.41 14.27
C PRO A 164 -16.15 -16.56 15.53
N GLU A 165 -16.88 -17.10 16.49
CA GLU A 165 -17.23 -16.43 17.77
C GLU A 165 -16.02 -15.84 18.51
N LYS A 166 -14.86 -16.48 18.36
CA LYS A 166 -13.61 -16.03 18.99
C LYS A 166 -12.55 -15.83 17.93
N ILE A 167 -12.13 -14.57 17.80
CA ILE A 167 -11.02 -14.15 16.94
C ILE A 167 -9.95 -13.52 17.82
N GLY A 168 -8.70 -13.96 17.64
CA GLY A 168 -7.53 -13.37 18.29
C GLY A 168 -7.31 -11.91 17.87
N LYS A 169 -6.65 -11.15 18.74
CA LYS A 169 -6.17 -9.81 18.39
C LYS A 169 -4.92 -9.96 17.53
N LEU A 170 -4.74 -9.06 16.57
CA LEU A 170 -3.59 -9.00 15.68
C LEU A 170 -2.63 -7.88 16.11
N PHE A 171 -1.32 -8.11 15.93
CA PHE A 171 -0.30 -7.08 16.09
C PHE A 171 0.09 -6.56 14.71
N VAL A 172 -0.65 -5.54 14.24
CA VAL A 172 -0.58 -5.04 12.85
C VAL A 172 -0.67 -3.52 12.82
N ASP A 173 -0.18 -2.93 11.72
CA ASP A 173 -0.47 -1.54 11.39
C ASP A 173 -1.93 -1.43 10.91
N SER A 174 -2.81 -0.97 11.82
CA SER A 174 -4.25 -0.92 11.56
C SER A 174 -4.62 0.00 10.39
N GLU A 175 -3.88 1.10 10.15
CA GLU A 175 -4.15 2.01 9.04
C GLU A 175 -3.82 1.35 7.71
N LYS A 176 -2.69 0.66 7.64
CA LYS A 176 -2.27 -0.05 6.43
C LYS A 176 -3.15 -1.25 6.12
N ILE A 177 -3.54 -2.03 7.14
CA ILE A 177 -4.47 -3.16 6.93
C ILE A 177 -5.87 -2.66 6.55
N ALA A 178 -6.39 -1.62 7.22
CA ALA A 178 -7.66 -1.01 6.84
C ALA A 178 -7.65 -0.52 5.39
N TRP A 179 -6.57 0.11 4.95
CA TRP A 179 -6.39 0.53 3.56
C TRP A 179 -6.40 -0.65 2.57
N VAL A 180 -5.70 -1.75 2.90
CA VAL A 180 -5.70 -2.97 2.06
C VAL A 180 -7.12 -3.55 1.96
N LEU A 181 -7.81 -3.70 3.08
CA LEU A 181 -9.17 -4.26 3.11
C LEU A 181 -10.16 -3.37 2.35
N THR A 182 -10.06 -2.04 2.51
CA THR A 182 -10.90 -1.07 1.79
C THR A 182 -10.70 -1.19 0.28
N ASN A 183 -9.46 -1.31 -0.19
CA ASN A 183 -9.14 -1.47 -1.61
C ASN A 183 -9.65 -2.81 -2.17
N LEU A 184 -9.46 -3.91 -1.43
CA LEU A 184 -9.95 -5.21 -1.84
C LEU A 184 -11.48 -5.23 -1.95
N LEU A 185 -12.17 -4.67 -0.95
CA LEU A 185 -13.63 -4.60 -0.94
C LEU A 185 -14.16 -3.65 -2.02
N SER A 186 -13.51 -2.50 -2.24
CA SER A 186 -13.84 -1.58 -3.33
C SER A 186 -13.73 -2.25 -4.70
N ASN A 187 -12.67 -3.04 -4.91
CA ASN A 187 -12.52 -3.82 -6.14
C ASN A 187 -13.61 -4.88 -6.26
N ALA A 188 -13.93 -5.59 -5.18
CA ALA A 188 -14.99 -6.57 -5.17
C ALA A 188 -16.34 -5.93 -5.56
N VAL A 189 -16.69 -4.80 -4.94
CA VAL A 189 -17.93 -4.05 -5.29
C VAL A 189 -17.93 -3.58 -6.73
N LYS A 190 -16.79 -3.06 -7.22
CA LYS A 190 -16.69 -2.52 -8.59
C LYS A 190 -16.83 -3.58 -9.68
N TYR A 191 -16.34 -4.79 -9.44
CA TYR A 191 -16.30 -5.86 -10.45
C TYR A 191 -17.37 -6.93 -10.25
N SER A 192 -18.16 -6.86 -9.19
CA SER A 192 -19.30 -7.75 -8.98
C SER A 192 -20.51 -7.30 -9.81
N PRO A 193 -21.35 -8.23 -10.28
CA PRO A 193 -22.62 -7.90 -10.91
C PRO A 193 -23.54 -7.12 -9.97
N GLU A 194 -24.39 -6.26 -10.53
CA GLU A 194 -25.42 -5.58 -9.73
C GLU A 194 -26.37 -6.59 -9.04
N GLY A 195 -26.73 -6.30 -7.80
CA GLY A 195 -27.60 -7.15 -6.99
C GLY A 195 -26.95 -8.43 -6.47
N SER A 196 -25.62 -8.58 -6.62
CA SER A 196 -24.90 -9.75 -6.11
C SER A 196 -24.54 -9.62 -4.62
N GLU A 197 -23.98 -10.70 -4.07
CA GLU A 197 -23.50 -10.79 -2.69
C GLU A 197 -21.99 -10.91 -2.66
N ILE A 198 -21.36 -10.23 -1.70
CA ILE A 198 -19.93 -10.34 -1.38
C ILE A 198 -19.80 -10.89 0.03
N ILE A 199 -19.13 -12.03 0.18
CA ILE A 199 -18.89 -12.66 1.48
C ILE A 199 -17.44 -12.40 1.89
N VAL A 200 -17.24 -11.83 3.08
CA VAL A 200 -15.94 -11.64 3.69
C VAL A 200 -15.75 -12.67 4.80
N THR A 201 -14.96 -13.70 4.54
CA THR A 201 -14.70 -14.78 5.51
C THR A 201 -13.42 -14.51 6.29
N VAL A 202 -13.49 -14.69 7.59
CA VAL A 202 -12.36 -14.56 8.52
C VAL A 202 -12.08 -15.89 9.16
N GLU A 203 -10.87 -16.39 8.99
CA GLU A 203 -10.41 -17.65 9.60
C GLU A 203 -9.21 -17.40 10.50
N ASP A 204 -9.20 -18.04 11.66
CA ASP A 204 -8.03 -18.09 12.54
C ASP A 204 -7.21 -19.34 12.21
N LEU A 205 -6.09 -19.16 11.53
CA LEU A 205 -5.22 -20.28 11.13
C LEU A 205 -4.20 -20.65 12.22
N GLY A 206 -4.29 -20.03 13.39
CA GLY A 206 -3.33 -20.22 14.49
C GLY A 206 -1.96 -19.59 14.21
N GLU A 207 -1.04 -19.77 15.14
CA GLU A 207 0.35 -19.33 14.97
C GLU A 207 1.06 -20.22 13.93
N LYS A 208 1.68 -19.58 12.94
CA LYS A 208 2.63 -20.22 12.02
C LYS A 208 4.02 -19.68 12.24
#